data_26f5fee482f74760232fdf7c7f1442b2
#
_entry.id   26f5fee482f74760232fdf7c7f1442b2
#
_cell.length_a   1.000
_cell.length_b   1.000
_cell.length_c   1.000
_cell.angle_alpha   90.00
_cell.angle_beta   90.00
_cell.angle_gamma   90.00
#
_symmetry.space_group_name_H-M   'P 1'
#
loop_
_entity.id
_entity.type
_entity.pdbx_description
1 polymer ?
#
loop_
_entity_poly.entity_id
_entity_poly.type
_entity_poly.pdbx_seq_one_letter_code
_entity_poly.pdbx_strand_id
1 'polypeptide(L)'
;GDERSALGDDDRWVLTDDLGHRDVNFGRVHTNASYVLTPEEDSPNTGRRPHDRLVVPGIEHQTTARNRGAAEIVASSYALGLARLPEAQPFAAFDADPASVWRPSRTGSAQGQWVELRLDEPIDVETIGVEIPAARVGRGRVSRILVTTDAGRRESNLSASAGANGVSMPPGETETIRLTITDVQGGRNALEGPGISEVTIPGLEVQRPLVTPADRPDTLEGSRAPLIVLERDRADPFDLTRHDEELGMRRVVRLPEASVLRLTGAAAPTAGDGLIRLVDSLGSAGELDVDATSTWGGLPNFSPRRLIDGRPGTSWISDPSNPVPTVTLRWDEPRTLDEVRLRATGAPTERPSELRLESPSGDRDVVLDSSGVGEFRALTTNEVTISFPTSV
;
A
#
# COMPACT_ATOMS: atom_id res chain seq x y z
N GLY A 1 -3.55 41.04 -10.60
CA GLY A 1 -4.23 41.78 -11.65
C GLY A 1 -3.76 41.38 -13.01
N ASP A 2 -4.65 41.20 -13.94
CA ASP A 2 -4.57 41.40 -15.40
C ASP A 2 -3.66 40.59 -16.32
N GLU A 3 -3.02 39.55 -15.88
CA GLU A 3 -2.41 38.59 -16.84
C GLU A 3 -3.44 37.66 -17.51
N ARG A 4 -4.67 37.64 -17.02
CA ARG A 4 -5.77 36.81 -17.57
C ARG A 4 -6.40 37.35 -18.86
N SER A 5 -6.16 38.59 -19.23
CA SER A 5 -6.77 39.24 -20.39
C SER A 5 -5.98 39.13 -21.71
N ALA A 6 -4.90 38.36 -21.72
CA ALA A 6 -4.02 38.27 -22.88
C ALA A 6 -4.04 36.91 -23.62
N LEU A 7 -4.99 36.01 -23.31
CA LEU A 7 -5.11 34.73 -24.02
C LEU A 7 -5.78 34.96 -25.36
N GLY A 8 -5.10 34.64 -26.46
CA GLY A 8 -5.64 34.67 -27.82
C GLY A 8 -6.54 33.47 -28.12
N ASP A 9 -7.30 33.54 -29.21
CA ASP A 9 -8.19 32.44 -29.68
C ASP A 9 -7.48 31.08 -29.88
N ASP A 10 -6.15 31.08 -29.98
CA ASP A 10 -5.32 29.88 -30.14
C ASP A 10 -4.77 29.33 -28.84
N ASP A 11 -4.94 30.01 -27.72
CA ASP A 11 -4.38 29.57 -26.44
C ASP A 11 -5.24 28.46 -25.85
N ARG A 12 -4.54 27.44 -25.32
CA ARG A 12 -5.16 26.35 -24.57
C ARG A 12 -4.92 26.57 -23.09
N TRP A 13 -5.97 26.48 -22.30
CA TRP A 13 -5.78 26.40 -20.87
C TRP A 13 -5.40 24.99 -20.42
N VAL A 14 -4.55 24.92 -19.43
CA VAL A 14 -4.06 23.65 -18.85
C VAL A 14 -4.67 23.50 -17.48
N LEU A 15 -5.34 22.37 -17.26
CA LEU A 15 -5.80 21.93 -15.95
C LEU A 15 -4.87 20.84 -15.47
N THR A 16 -4.32 21.01 -14.27
CA THR A 16 -3.45 20.02 -13.63
C THR A 16 -3.96 19.70 -12.24
N ASP A 17 -3.68 18.50 -11.76
CA ASP A 17 -4.06 18.02 -10.43
C ASP A 17 -2.96 18.20 -9.38
N ASP A 18 -1.77 18.64 -9.77
CA ASP A 18 -0.62 18.79 -8.89
C ASP A 18 -0.48 20.17 -8.23
N LEU A 19 -1.26 21.14 -8.70
CA LEU A 19 -1.24 22.51 -8.17
C LEU A 19 -2.46 22.79 -7.28
N GLY A 20 -2.24 23.59 -6.23
CA GLY A 20 -3.31 24.08 -5.37
C GLY A 20 -4.00 22.99 -4.57
N HIS A 21 -3.27 21.95 -4.15
CA HIS A 21 -3.82 20.95 -3.24
C HIS A 21 -4.15 21.55 -1.88
N ARG A 22 -5.31 21.20 -1.35
CA ARG A 22 -5.66 21.45 0.03
C ARG A 22 -5.00 20.43 0.96
N ASP A 23 -3.71 20.55 1.13
CA ASP A 23 -2.89 19.59 1.85
C ASP A 23 -2.86 19.80 3.36
N VAL A 24 -2.68 18.73 4.11
CA VAL A 24 -2.40 18.75 5.54
C VAL A 24 -1.09 19.49 5.84
N ASN A 25 -0.06 19.13 5.09
CA ASN A 25 1.26 19.75 5.14
C ASN A 25 1.71 20.03 3.71
N PHE A 26 2.33 21.17 3.53
CA PHE A 26 2.98 21.44 2.27
C PHE A 26 4.42 20.91 2.28
N GLY A 27 4.74 20.08 1.29
CA GLY A 27 6.05 19.47 1.13
C GLY A 27 6.31 18.35 2.15
N ARG A 28 7.44 17.70 1.98
CA ARG A 28 7.84 16.56 2.79
C ARG A 28 8.88 16.95 3.82
N VAL A 29 8.72 16.38 4.99
CA VAL A 29 9.74 16.37 6.03
C VAL A 29 9.99 14.91 6.38
N HIS A 30 10.99 14.31 5.77
CA HIS A 30 11.37 12.90 5.96
C HIS A 30 10.25 11.91 5.62
N THR A 31 9.78 11.16 6.62
CA THR A 31 8.69 10.19 6.52
C THR A 31 7.30 10.83 6.56
N ASN A 32 7.22 12.14 6.67
CA ASN A 32 5.98 12.86 6.86
C ASN A 32 5.47 13.37 5.51
N ALA A 33 4.72 12.55 4.80
CA ALA A 33 4.04 12.95 3.59
C ALA A 33 2.78 13.77 3.93
N SER A 34 2.41 14.66 3.05
CA SER A 34 1.10 15.30 3.10
C SER A 34 0.05 14.42 2.45
N TYR A 35 -1.22 14.62 2.79
CA TYR A 35 -2.35 14.09 2.03
C TYR A 35 -3.37 15.19 1.80
N VAL A 36 -4.16 15.04 0.71
CA VAL A 36 -5.16 16.01 0.32
C VAL A 36 -6.41 15.86 1.19
N LEU A 37 -6.89 16.97 1.70
CA LEU A 37 -8.08 17.06 2.55
C LEU A 37 -9.35 17.13 1.72
N THR A 38 -10.46 16.63 2.26
CA THR A 38 -11.79 16.96 1.75
C THR A 38 -12.15 18.42 2.09
N PRO A 39 -13.18 19.00 1.44
CA PRO A 39 -13.63 20.33 1.78
C PRO A 39 -14.04 20.52 3.24
N GLU A 40 -14.53 19.45 3.87
CA GLU A 40 -15.06 19.44 5.24
C GLU A 40 -13.99 19.15 6.29
N GLU A 41 -12.89 18.49 5.89
CA GLU A 41 -11.83 18.15 6.83
C GLU A 41 -11.02 19.36 7.28
N ASP A 42 -10.80 19.44 8.56
CA ASP A 42 -9.88 20.42 9.14
C ASP A 42 -8.44 19.90 9.12
N SER A 43 -7.49 20.82 8.94
CA SER A 43 -6.08 20.45 9.08
C SER A 43 -5.82 19.88 10.48
N PRO A 44 -5.27 18.65 10.57
CA PRO A 44 -4.95 18.06 11.86
C PRO A 44 -3.79 18.75 12.59
N ASN A 45 -3.06 19.61 11.93
CA ASN A 45 -2.00 20.40 12.54
C ASN A 45 -2.61 21.61 13.22
N THR A 46 -2.77 21.52 14.53
CA THR A 46 -3.35 22.59 15.36
C THR A 46 -2.67 23.93 15.13
N GLY A 47 -3.45 24.93 14.77
CA GLY A 47 -3.01 26.32 14.61
C GLY A 47 -2.46 26.68 13.24
N ARG A 48 -2.43 25.76 12.29
CA ARG A 48 -2.07 26.07 10.89
C ARG A 48 -3.22 25.71 9.96
N ARG A 49 -3.63 26.68 9.16
CA ARG A 49 -4.54 26.42 8.03
C ARG A 49 -3.79 25.60 6.98
N PRO A 50 -4.48 24.75 6.20
CA PRO A 50 -3.91 24.17 4.99
C PRO A 50 -3.24 25.26 4.16
N HIS A 51 -2.09 24.96 3.58
CA HIS A 51 -1.41 25.92 2.73
C HIS A 51 -2.24 26.17 1.49
N ASP A 52 -2.75 27.38 1.37
CA ASP A 52 -3.35 27.89 0.16
C ASP A 52 -2.27 28.67 -0.60
N ARG A 53 -1.80 28.12 -1.70
CA ARG A 53 -0.79 28.75 -2.56
C ARG A 53 -1.38 29.49 -3.74
N LEU A 54 -2.69 29.47 -3.86
CA LEU A 54 -3.35 30.11 -4.96
C LEU A 54 -3.35 31.63 -4.77
N VAL A 55 -3.19 32.34 -5.86
CA VAL A 55 -3.31 33.80 -5.90
C VAL A 55 -4.72 34.22 -5.50
N VAL A 56 -5.70 33.36 -5.79
CA VAL A 56 -7.11 33.56 -5.42
C VAL A 56 -7.44 32.57 -4.30
N PRO A 57 -7.68 33.03 -3.07
CA PRO A 57 -8.04 32.16 -1.97
C PRO A 57 -9.48 31.65 -2.14
N GLY A 58 -9.68 30.38 -1.78
CA GLY A 58 -10.99 29.72 -1.78
C GLY A 58 -10.85 28.23 -2.01
N ILE A 59 -11.74 27.44 -1.44
CA ILE A 59 -11.71 25.98 -1.57
C ILE A 59 -12.08 25.53 -2.97
N GLU A 60 -12.90 26.31 -3.66
CA GLU A 60 -13.31 26.11 -5.06
C GLU A 60 -12.15 26.20 -6.04
N HIS A 61 -11.05 26.86 -5.63
CA HIS A 61 -9.83 27.04 -6.40
C HIS A 61 -8.76 25.98 -6.11
N GLN A 62 -9.08 25.02 -5.24
CA GLN A 62 -8.13 24.01 -4.79
C GLN A 62 -8.50 22.61 -5.29
N THR A 63 -7.51 21.77 -5.51
CA THR A 63 -7.70 20.32 -5.60
C THR A 63 -8.00 19.79 -4.20
N THR A 64 -9.13 19.10 -4.05
CA THR A 64 -9.59 18.52 -2.79
C THR A 64 -9.79 17.02 -2.94
N ALA A 65 -9.72 16.28 -1.85
CA ALA A 65 -10.15 14.89 -1.85
C ALA A 65 -11.69 14.79 -1.78
N ARG A 66 -12.24 13.69 -2.24
CA ARG A 66 -13.65 13.35 -2.09
C ARG A 66 -13.80 11.87 -1.74
N ASN A 67 -14.47 11.60 -0.63
CA ASN A 67 -14.81 10.22 -0.32
C ASN A 67 -15.90 9.70 -1.27
N ARG A 68 -15.84 8.41 -1.61
CA ARG A 68 -16.87 7.64 -2.33
C ARG A 68 -17.09 6.32 -1.61
N GLY A 69 -18.33 5.87 -1.50
CA GLY A 69 -18.71 4.73 -0.68
C GLY A 69 -18.77 5.06 0.81
N ALA A 70 -18.29 6.23 1.20
CA ALA A 70 -18.41 6.74 2.56
C ALA A 70 -18.60 8.26 2.53
N ALA A 71 -19.55 8.74 3.30
CA ALA A 71 -19.78 10.16 3.52
C ALA A 71 -18.63 10.76 4.34
N GLU A 72 -18.18 10.03 5.37
CA GLU A 72 -17.14 10.50 6.28
C GLU A 72 -16.31 9.34 6.85
N ILE A 73 -15.01 9.57 7.05
CA ILE A 73 -14.10 8.63 7.70
C ILE A 73 -13.36 9.38 8.82
N VAL A 74 -13.64 9.02 10.05
CA VAL A 74 -13.12 9.71 11.23
C VAL A 74 -12.51 8.72 12.24
N ALA A 75 -11.71 9.24 13.14
CA ALA A 75 -11.18 8.46 14.25
C ALA A 75 -11.07 9.32 15.53
N SER A 76 -11.06 8.67 16.67
CA SER A 76 -10.83 9.31 17.98
C SER A 76 -9.49 10.04 18.02
N SER A 77 -8.48 9.47 17.35
CA SER A 77 -7.14 10.03 17.21
C SER A 77 -6.37 9.29 16.12
N TYR A 78 -5.29 9.87 15.64
CA TYR A 78 -4.30 9.14 14.83
C TYR A 78 -2.90 9.69 15.05
N ALA A 79 -1.92 8.85 14.79
CA ALA A 79 -0.53 8.95 15.21
C ALA A 79 -0.01 10.37 15.42
N LEU A 80 0.13 10.75 16.66
CA LEU A 80 0.77 11.98 17.10
C LEU A 80 2.24 11.69 17.39
N GLY A 81 3.11 12.34 16.61
CA GLY A 81 4.45 12.63 17.06
C GLY A 81 4.52 14.14 17.36
N LEU A 82 5.61 14.79 17.00
CA LEU A 82 5.65 16.25 16.87
C LEU A 82 4.78 16.76 15.71
N ALA A 83 4.36 15.86 14.80
CA ALA A 83 3.36 16.07 13.76
C ALA A 83 2.49 14.81 13.59
N ARG A 84 1.25 14.95 13.13
CA ARG A 84 0.41 13.83 12.72
C ARG A 84 1.01 13.20 11.47
N LEU A 85 1.01 11.85 11.44
CA LEU A 85 1.55 11.09 10.33
C LEU A 85 0.44 10.79 9.32
N PRO A 86 0.50 11.31 8.09
CA PRO A 86 -0.52 11.07 7.06
C PRO A 86 -0.77 9.57 6.80
N GLU A 87 0.28 8.77 6.83
CA GLU A 87 0.22 7.32 6.64
C GLU A 87 -0.56 6.57 7.74
N ALA A 88 -0.83 7.22 8.86
CA ALA A 88 -1.60 6.65 9.97
C ALA A 88 -3.02 7.24 10.09
N GLN A 89 -3.47 7.98 9.09
CA GLN A 89 -4.79 8.59 9.06
C GLN A 89 -5.93 7.56 9.07
N PRO A 90 -7.18 7.96 9.41
CA PRO A 90 -8.31 7.03 9.44
C PRO A 90 -8.58 6.30 8.13
N PHE A 91 -8.39 6.96 6.99
CA PHE A 91 -8.59 6.37 5.67
C PHE A 91 -7.64 5.19 5.40
N ALA A 92 -6.46 5.14 6.03
CA ALA A 92 -5.52 4.02 5.92
C ALA A 92 -6.09 2.67 6.43
N ALA A 93 -7.25 2.66 7.07
CA ALA A 93 -7.96 1.41 7.40
C ALA A 93 -8.96 0.98 6.32
N PHE A 94 -9.10 1.72 5.21
CA PHE A 94 -10.13 1.51 4.19
C PHE A 94 -9.63 1.77 2.76
N ASP A 95 -8.32 1.90 2.56
CA ASP A 95 -7.72 2.34 1.29
C ASP A 95 -7.37 1.19 0.35
N ALA A 96 -7.70 -0.05 0.73
CA ALA A 96 -7.36 -1.29 0.05
C ALA A 96 -5.84 -1.54 -0.05
N ASP A 97 -5.06 -0.95 0.87
CA ASP A 97 -3.64 -1.22 1.03
C ASP A 97 -3.33 -1.77 2.43
N PRO A 98 -3.20 -3.10 2.61
CA PRO A 98 -2.90 -3.69 3.91
C PRO A 98 -1.52 -3.30 4.46
N ALA A 99 -0.68 -2.63 3.67
CA ALA A 99 0.61 -2.11 4.13
C ALA A 99 0.47 -0.75 4.83
N SER A 100 -0.54 0.04 4.51
CA SER A 100 -0.93 1.21 5.27
C SER A 100 -1.64 0.81 6.58
N VAL A 101 -1.67 1.68 7.57
CA VAL A 101 -2.25 1.32 8.88
C VAL A 101 -2.81 2.55 9.57
N TRP A 102 -4.10 2.58 9.85
CA TRP A 102 -4.57 3.51 10.85
C TRP A 102 -3.98 3.17 12.21
N ARG A 103 -3.33 4.13 12.83
CA ARG A 103 -2.79 4.01 14.20
C ARG A 103 -3.33 5.11 15.08
N PRO A 104 -3.91 4.78 16.23
CA PRO A 104 -4.28 5.80 17.21
C PRO A 104 -3.05 6.54 17.74
N SER A 105 -3.31 7.68 18.39
CA SER A 105 -2.25 8.53 18.93
C SER A 105 -1.26 7.77 19.80
N ARG A 106 0.04 8.09 19.64
CA ARG A 106 1.14 7.51 20.41
C ARG A 106 1.19 7.97 21.88
N THR A 107 0.48 9.03 22.23
CA THR A 107 0.58 9.64 23.57
C THR A 107 -0.35 9.03 24.60
N GLY A 108 -1.09 7.98 24.27
CA GLY A 108 -2.04 7.34 25.16
C GLY A 108 -2.15 5.84 24.93
N SER A 109 -3.12 5.23 25.62
CA SER A 109 -3.50 3.84 25.36
C SER A 109 -4.24 3.74 24.04
N ALA A 110 -3.93 2.73 23.22
CA ALA A 110 -4.75 2.40 22.06
C ALA A 110 -6.11 1.82 22.44
N GLN A 111 -6.23 1.28 23.66
CA GLN A 111 -7.50 0.78 24.20
C GLN A 111 -8.49 1.94 24.37
N GLY A 112 -9.70 1.74 23.86
CA GLY A 112 -10.75 2.76 23.82
C GLY A 112 -10.69 3.68 22.59
N GLN A 113 -9.62 3.65 21.81
CA GLN A 113 -9.54 4.38 20.55
C GLN A 113 -10.36 3.69 19.47
N TRP A 114 -10.89 4.48 18.55
CA TRP A 114 -11.80 3.98 17.52
C TRP A 114 -11.58 4.67 16.18
N VAL A 115 -11.93 3.96 15.10
CA VAL A 115 -12.12 4.46 13.75
C VAL A 115 -13.56 4.21 13.34
N GLU A 116 -14.15 5.14 12.59
CA GLU A 116 -15.56 5.12 12.19
C GLU A 116 -15.71 5.47 10.72
N LEU A 117 -16.51 4.67 10.04
CA LEU A 117 -16.97 4.87 8.68
C LEU A 117 -18.44 5.26 8.72
N ARG A 118 -18.81 6.39 8.13
CA ARG A 118 -20.18 6.78 7.85
C ARG A 118 -20.44 6.60 6.36
N LEU A 119 -21.43 5.82 6.05
CA LEU A 119 -21.74 5.39 4.70
C LEU A 119 -22.60 6.42 3.98
N ASP A 120 -22.51 6.43 2.64
CA ASP A 120 -23.39 7.23 1.80
C ASP A 120 -24.82 6.64 1.75
N GLU A 121 -24.92 5.31 1.89
CA GLU A 121 -26.18 4.55 1.87
C GLU A 121 -26.11 3.44 2.93
N PRO A 122 -27.24 3.07 3.56
CA PRO A 122 -27.28 2.00 4.53
C PRO A 122 -26.95 0.65 3.89
N ILE A 123 -26.25 -0.19 4.64
CA ILE A 123 -25.92 -1.56 4.24
C ILE A 123 -26.35 -2.56 5.31
N ASP A 124 -26.65 -3.80 4.88
CA ASP A 124 -26.86 -4.96 5.76
C ASP A 124 -25.81 -6.01 5.41
N VAL A 125 -24.84 -6.18 6.29
CA VAL A 125 -23.69 -7.08 6.11
C VAL A 125 -23.44 -7.88 7.39
N GLU A 126 -23.41 -9.19 7.25
CA GLU A 126 -23.23 -10.11 8.39
C GLU A 126 -21.78 -10.16 8.91
N THR A 127 -20.81 -9.98 8.03
CA THR A 127 -19.39 -10.16 8.36
C THR A 127 -18.53 -9.19 7.57
N ILE A 128 -17.55 -8.57 8.24
CA ILE A 128 -16.50 -7.76 7.63
C ILE A 128 -15.14 -8.43 7.84
N GLY A 129 -14.19 -8.15 6.96
CA GLY A 129 -12.79 -8.52 7.16
C GLY A 129 -12.06 -7.43 7.92
N VAL A 130 -11.26 -7.79 8.93
CA VAL A 130 -10.39 -6.84 9.64
C VAL A 130 -8.98 -7.39 9.67
N GLU A 131 -8.05 -6.65 9.09
CA GLU A 131 -6.63 -6.95 9.13
C GLU A 131 -5.90 -6.08 10.14
N ILE A 132 -4.94 -6.67 10.82
CA ILE A 132 -4.06 -5.98 11.75
C ILE A 132 -2.61 -6.14 11.30
N PRO A 133 -1.74 -5.17 11.61
CA PRO A 133 -0.33 -5.27 11.26
C PRO A 133 0.29 -6.55 11.79
N ALA A 134 1.19 -7.16 11.01
CA ALA A 134 1.91 -8.35 11.40
C ALA A 134 2.59 -8.16 12.76
N ALA A 135 2.53 -9.21 13.59
CA ALA A 135 3.14 -9.18 14.90
C ALA A 135 4.67 -9.00 14.79
N ARG A 136 5.21 -8.01 15.49
CA ARG A 136 6.66 -7.78 15.59
C ARG A 136 7.07 -7.81 17.06
N VAL A 137 8.25 -8.34 17.32
CA VAL A 137 8.78 -8.46 18.68
C VAL A 137 8.81 -7.09 19.39
N GLY A 138 8.25 -7.03 20.59
CA GLY A 138 8.22 -5.81 21.41
C GLY A 138 7.14 -4.79 21.04
N ARG A 139 6.28 -5.06 20.06
CA ARG A 139 5.18 -4.19 19.64
C ARG A 139 3.84 -4.71 20.09
N GLY A 140 2.96 -3.80 20.51
CA GLY A 140 1.58 -4.13 20.82
C GLY A 140 0.77 -4.40 19.56
N ARG A 141 -0.18 -5.32 19.64
CA ARG A 141 -1.14 -5.60 18.58
C ARG A 141 -2.57 -5.55 19.11
N VAL A 142 -3.49 -5.18 18.28
CA VAL A 142 -4.92 -5.27 18.62
C VAL A 142 -5.29 -6.76 18.76
N SER A 143 -5.90 -7.12 19.87
CA SER A 143 -6.35 -8.50 20.16
C SER A 143 -7.88 -8.61 20.23
N ARG A 144 -8.57 -7.48 20.44
CA ARG A 144 -10.03 -7.45 20.52
C ARG A 144 -10.56 -6.09 20.08
N ILE A 145 -11.67 -6.12 19.37
CA ILE A 145 -12.42 -4.94 18.93
C ILE A 145 -13.88 -5.06 19.29
N LEU A 146 -14.52 -3.91 19.49
CA LEU A 146 -15.97 -3.75 19.57
C LEU A 146 -16.44 -3.09 18.29
N VAL A 147 -17.29 -3.78 17.53
CA VAL A 147 -18.02 -3.22 16.41
C VAL A 147 -19.30 -2.58 16.95
N THR A 148 -19.51 -1.32 16.62
CA THR A 148 -20.75 -0.58 16.93
C THR A 148 -21.36 -0.10 15.64
N THR A 149 -22.65 -0.37 15.46
CA THR A 149 -23.47 0.03 14.31
C THR A 149 -24.76 0.67 14.83
N ASP A 150 -25.58 1.19 13.95
CA ASP A 150 -26.91 1.70 14.30
C ASP A 150 -27.82 0.57 14.84
N ALA A 151 -27.59 -0.67 14.38
CA ALA A 151 -28.34 -1.85 14.80
C ALA A 151 -27.88 -2.46 16.13
N GLY A 152 -26.68 -2.12 16.63
CA GLY A 152 -26.20 -2.66 17.90
C GLY A 152 -24.69 -2.71 18.07
N ARG A 153 -24.24 -3.63 18.93
CA ARG A 153 -22.82 -3.78 19.27
C ARG A 153 -22.41 -5.24 19.33
N ARG A 154 -21.22 -5.56 18.85
CA ARG A 154 -20.64 -6.91 18.95
C ARG A 154 -19.15 -6.87 19.16
N GLU A 155 -18.67 -7.63 20.13
CA GLU A 155 -17.24 -7.76 20.39
C GLU A 155 -16.66 -8.97 19.64
N SER A 156 -15.43 -8.83 19.14
CA SER A 156 -14.73 -9.89 18.40
C SER A 156 -13.26 -9.93 18.77
N ASN A 157 -12.72 -11.14 18.94
CA ASN A 157 -11.30 -11.39 19.11
C ASN A 157 -10.61 -11.41 17.74
N LEU A 158 -9.41 -10.85 17.67
CA LEU A 158 -8.58 -10.85 16.47
C LEU A 158 -7.39 -11.81 16.65
N SER A 159 -7.21 -12.67 15.65
CA SER A 159 -6.06 -13.58 15.60
C SER A 159 -4.80 -12.83 15.15
N ALA A 160 -3.63 -13.35 15.58
CA ALA A 160 -2.34 -12.87 15.10
C ALA A 160 -1.93 -13.44 13.74
N SER A 161 -2.69 -14.38 13.19
CA SER A 161 -2.41 -14.98 11.88
C SER A 161 -2.47 -13.93 10.78
N ALA A 162 -1.65 -14.11 9.75
CA ALA A 162 -1.70 -13.27 8.56
C ALA A 162 -3.07 -13.38 7.88
N GLY A 163 -3.55 -12.27 7.34
CA GLY A 163 -4.80 -12.16 6.62
C GLY A 163 -5.97 -11.58 7.44
N ALA A 164 -7.09 -11.42 6.77
CA ALA A 164 -8.26 -10.81 7.36
C ALA A 164 -8.94 -11.72 8.40
N ASN A 165 -9.23 -11.14 9.56
CA ASN A 165 -10.09 -11.77 10.55
C ASN A 165 -11.55 -11.52 10.16
N GLY A 166 -12.36 -12.58 10.02
CA GLY A 166 -13.81 -12.47 9.86
C GLY A 166 -14.44 -11.97 11.15
N VAL A 167 -15.02 -10.79 11.11
CA VAL A 167 -15.65 -10.12 12.26
C VAL A 167 -17.15 -10.03 12.00
N SER A 168 -17.95 -10.68 12.87
CA SER A 168 -19.40 -10.64 12.74
C SER A 168 -19.97 -9.27 13.12
N MET A 169 -20.89 -8.78 12.32
CA MET A 169 -21.61 -7.54 12.52
C MET A 169 -22.85 -7.73 13.41
N PRO A 170 -23.30 -6.69 14.11
CA PRO A 170 -24.67 -6.66 14.61
C PRO A 170 -25.67 -6.79 13.45
N PRO A 171 -26.75 -7.60 13.58
CA PRO A 171 -27.69 -7.81 12.49
C PRO A 171 -28.57 -6.57 12.25
N GLY A 172 -28.77 -6.21 10.99
CA GLY A 172 -29.63 -5.11 10.54
C GLY A 172 -28.89 -4.04 9.74
N GLU A 173 -29.66 -3.21 9.06
CA GLU A 173 -29.13 -2.10 8.27
C GLU A 173 -28.38 -1.08 9.14
N THR A 174 -27.30 -0.52 8.59
CA THR A 174 -26.51 0.50 9.26
C THR A 174 -25.91 1.49 8.27
N GLU A 175 -25.88 2.76 8.66
CA GLU A 175 -25.11 3.82 8.00
C GLU A 175 -23.78 4.13 8.72
N THR A 176 -23.61 3.58 9.93
CA THR A 176 -22.40 3.83 10.74
C THR A 176 -21.74 2.53 11.17
N ILE A 177 -20.45 2.41 10.92
CA ILE A 177 -19.62 1.29 11.39
C ILE A 177 -18.44 1.88 12.17
N ARG A 178 -18.41 1.64 13.49
CA ARG A 178 -17.32 2.03 14.36
C ARG A 178 -16.61 0.81 14.91
N LEU A 179 -15.29 0.80 14.75
CA LEU A 179 -14.40 -0.21 15.30
C LEU A 179 -13.62 0.39 16.47
N THR A 180 -13.91 -0.05 17.68
CA THR A 180 -13.23 0.39 18.91
C THR A 180 -12.26 -0.67 19.38
N ILE A 181 -11.01 -0.32 19.61
CA ILE A 181 -9.99 -1.22 20.19
C ILE A 181 -10.34 -1.43 21.66
N THR A 182 -10.71 -2.65 22.04
CA THR A 182 -11.05 -2.99 23.44
C THR A 182 -9.93 -3.70 24.18
N ASP A 183 -9.00 -4.35 23.46
CA ASP A 183 -7.84 -4.98 24.08
C ASP A 183 -6.62 -5.00 23.15
N VAL A 184 -5.43 -4.96 23.77
CA VAL A 184 -4.13 -4.94 23.10
C VAL A 184 -3.19 -5.90 23.80
N GLN A 185 -2.57 -6.81 23.06
CA GLN A 185 -1.56 -7.74 23.56
C GLN A 185 -0.16 -7.32 23.13
N GLY A 186 0.84 -7.58 23.97
CA GLY A 186 2.26 -7.34 23.69
C GLY A 186 2.80 -6.02 24.24
N GLY A 187 3.95 -5.58 23.74
CA GLY A 187 4.68 -4.45 24.29
C GLY A 187 3.99 -3.10 24.15
N ARG A 188 4.28 -2.20 25.09
CA ARG A 188 3.78 -0.81 25.10
C ARG A 188 4.63 0.14 24.24
N ASN A 189 5.41 -0.37 23.28
CA ASN A 189 6.29 0.49 22.51
C ASN A 189 5.47 1.38 21.58
N ALA A 190 5.51 2.68 21.85
CA ALA A 190 4.65 3.68 21.21
C ALA A 190 5.06 4.05 19.77
N LEU A 191 6.25 3.66 19.31
CA LEU A 191 6.75 4.14 18.02
C LEU A 191 6.06 3.50 16.81
N GLU A 192 5.57 2.27 16.96
CA GLU A 192 4.71 1.59 15.98
C GLU A 192 3.61 0.84 16.73
N GLY A 193 2.73 1.61 17.31
CA GLY A 193 1.64 1.12 18.15
C GLY A 193 0.65 0.23 17.40
N PRO A 194 -0.25 -0.41 18.14
CA PRO A 194 -1.33 -1.20 17.57
C PRO A 194 -2.21 -0.35 16.64
N GLY A 195 -2.72 -0.97 15.58
CA GLY A 195 -3.56 -0.30 14.59
C GLY A 195 -4.39 -1.31 13.80
N ILE A 196 -5.14 -0.81 12.82
CA ILE A 196 -5.91 -1.59 11.86
C ILE A 196 -5.33 -1.30 10.48
N SER A 197 -4.91 -2.35 9.75
CA SER A 197 -4.33 -2.22 8.42
C SER A 197 -5.41 -2.10 7.35
N GLU A 198 -6.48 -2.91 7.45
CA GLU A 198 -7.53 -2.91 6.43
C GLU A 198 -8.86 -3.39 7.02
N VAL A 199 -9.92 -2.78 6.57
CA VAL A 199 -11.30 -3.19 6.84
C VAL A 199 -12.00 -3.42 5.51
N THR A 200 -12.23 -4.67 5.18
CA THR A 200 -12.94 -5.07 3.97
C THR A 200 -14.42 -5.28 4.26
N ILE A 201 -15.27 -4.57 3.58
CA ILE A 201 -16.74 -4.68 3.70
C ILE A 201 -17.28 -5.26 2.39
N PRO A 202 -17.92 -6.45 2.41
CA PRO A 202 -18.47 -7.06 1.22
C PRO A 202 -19.41 -6.12 0.46
N GLY A 203 -19.17 -5.96 -0.84
CA GLY A 203 -20.01 -5.10 -1.69
C GLY A 203 -19.76 -3.60 -1.58
N LEU A 204 -18.87 -3.16 -0.70
CA LEU A 204 -18.50 -1.75 -0.54
C LEU A 204 -17.02 -1.54 -0.91
N GLU A 205 -16.78 -0.60 -1.79
CA GLU A 205 -15.43 -0.10 -2.09
C GLU A 205 -15.33 1.35 -1.64
N VAL A 206 -14.47 1.61 -0.66
CA VAL A 206 -14.19 2.98 -0.21
C VAL A 206 -13.05 3.57 -1.02
N GLN A 207 -13.28 4.73 -1.60
CA GLN A 207 -12.32 5.40 -2.47
C GLN A 207 -12.17 6.87 -2.06
N ARG A 208 -11.01 7.45 -2.34
CA ARG A 208 -10.71 8.85 -2.08
C ARG A 208 -10.07 9.53 -3.29
N PRO A 209 -10.83 9.70 -4.41
CA PRO A 209 -10.33 10.41 -5.58
C PRO A 209 -10.06 11.88 -5.28
N LEU A 210 -9.07 12.45 -5.98
CA LEU A 210 -8.85 13.89 -6.01
C LEU A 210 -9.81 14.55 -7.00
N VAL A 211 -10.39 15.67 -6.60
CA VAL A 211 -11.29 16.49 -7.40
C VAL A 211 -10.55 17.77 -7.75
N THR A 212 -10.34 17.99 -9.05
CA THR A 212 -9.69 19.21 -9.54
C THR A 212 -10.58 20.44 -9.29
N PRO A 213 -9.98 21.65 -9.19
CA PRO A 213 -10.74 22.88 -9.04
C PRO A 213 -11.82 23.02 -10.10
N ALA A 214 -12.92 23.68 -9.74
CA ALA A 214 -14.01 24.00 -10.66
C ALA A 214 -13.77 25.31 -11.42
N ASP A 215 -12.66 25.95 -11.17
CA ASP A 215 -12.33 27.26 -11.72
C ASP A 215 -12.28 27.25 -13.25
N ARG A 216 -13.09 28.08 -13.79
CA ARG A 216 -13.01 28.48 -15.18
C ARG A 216 -12.73 29.98 -15.23
N PRO A 217 -11.68 30.43 -15.90
CA PRO A 217 -11.58 31.83 -16.24
C PRO A 217 -12.77 32.21 -17.14
N ASP A 218 -13.51 33.23 -16.77
CA ASP A 218 -14.67 33.73 -17.52
C ASP A 218 -14.33 34.11 -18.99
N THR A 219 -13.03 34.29 -19.27
CA THR A 219 -12.48 34.61 -20.58
C THR A 219 -12.37 33.44 -21.54
N LEU A 220 -12.75 32.21 -21.13
CA LEU A 220 -12.57 30.99 -21.94
C LEU A 220 -13.85 30.55 -22.67
N GLU A 221 -14.90 31.37 -22.71
CA GLU A 221 -16.04 31.11 -23.58
C GLU A 221 -15.60 31.06 -25.05
N GLY A 222 -15.72 29.90 -25.66
CA GLY A 222 -15.29 29.66 -27.04
C GLY A 222 -13.85 29.16 -27.24
N SER A 223 -13.08 28.98 -26.16
CA SER A 223 -11.72 28.45 -26.25
C SER A 223 -11.70 26.96 -26.64
N ARG A 224 -10.55 26.52 -27.20
CA ARG A 224 -10.31 25.11 -27.49
C ARG A 224 -10.44 24.24 -26.23
N ALA A 225 -10.77 22.95 -26.44
CA ALA A 225 -10.83 21.98 -25.36
C ALA A 225 -9.56 22.01 -24.48
N PRO A 226 -9.72 21.92 -23.14
CA PRO A 226 -8.61 22.00 -22.22
C PRO A 226 -7.56 20.91 -22.47
N LEU A 227 -6.31 21.22 -22.19
CA LEU A 227 -5.30 20.21 -21.96
C LEU A 227 -5.34 19.83 -20.48
N ILE A 228 -5.73 18.59 -20.21
CA ILE A 228 -5.77 18.06 -18.84
C ILE A 228 -4.52 17.25 -18.63
N VAL A 229 -3.69 17.65 -17.67
CA VAL A 229 -2.47 16.95 -17.27
C VAL A 229 -2.69 16.40 -15.87
N LEU A 230 -2.72 15.08 -15.76
CA LEU A 230 -2.91 14.39 -14.50
C LEU A 230 -1.64 13.61 -14.17
N GLU A 231 -1.17 13.74 -12.96
CA GLU A 231 0.02 13.04 -12.47
C GLU A 231 -0.30 12.34 -11.15
N ARG A 232 0.18 11.11 -11.00
CA ARG A 232 0.04 10.39 -9.75
C ARG A 232 0.91 11.04 -8.69
N ASP A 233 0.32 11.38 -7.55
CA ASP A 233 1.06 11.92 -6.42
C ASP A 233 2.00 10.85 -5.88
N ARG A 234 3.28 11.17 -5.93
CA ARG A 234 4.35 10.27 -5.54
C ARG A 234 5.12 10.85 -4.37
N ALA A 235 5.04 10.12 -3.26
CA ALA A 235 5.62 10.58 -2.03
C ALA A 235 7.14 10.70 -2.08
N ASP A 236 7.88 9.70 -2.54
CA ASP A 236 9.34 9.77 -2.72
C ASP A 236 9.80 8.96 -3.93
N PRO A 237 10.36 9.57 -4.97
CA PRO A 237 10.85 8.84 -6.12
C PRO A 237 12.08 7.97 -5.80
N PHE A 238 12.73 8.18 -4.65
CA PHE A 238 13.92 7.46 -4.23
C PHE A 238 13.66 6.40 -3.16
N ASP A 239 12.52 6.48 -2.47
CA ASP A 239 12.06 5.45 -1.52
C ASP A 239 10.88 4.69 -2.10
N LEU A 240 11.17 3.56 -2.74
CA LEU A 240 10.20 2.72 -3.42
C LEU A 240 9.38 1.84 -2.46
N THR A 241 9.71 1.84 -1.19
CA THR A 241 9.04 1.02 -0.16
C THR A 241 8.01 1.80 0.65
N ARG A 242 7.80 3.06 0.34
CA ARG A 242 6.84 3.89 1.05
C ARG A 242 5.40 3.52 0.68
N HIS A 243 4.57 3.48 1.71
CA HIS A 243 3.15 3.12 1.63
C HIS A 243 2.21 4.35 1.65
N ASP A 244 2.76 5.54 1.72
CA ASP A 244 2.02 6.80 1.65
C ASP A 244 1.89 7.35 0.23
N GLU A 245 2.35 6.60 -0.76
CA GLU A 245 2.11 6.91 -2.16
C GLU A 245 0.68 6.59 -2.57
N GLU A 246 0.19 7.37 -3.49
CA GLU A 246 -1.08 7.09 -4.13
C GLU A 246 -1.01 5.79 -4.94
N LEU A 247 -1.69 4.73 -4.49
CA LEU A 247 -1.67 3.40 -5.11
C LEU A 247 -2.24 3.39 -6.52
N GLY A 248 -3.21 4.24 -6.79
CA GLY A 248 -3.86 4.36 -8.08
C GLY A 248 -4.30 5.78 -8.33
N MET A 249 -4.07 6.27 -9.55
CA MET A 249 -4.50 7.61 -9.93
C MET A 249 -6.03 7.63 -10.08
N ARG A 250 -6.72 8.25 -9.13
CA ARG A 250 -8.16 8.45 -9.17
C ARG A 250 -8.45 9.94 -9.15
N ARG A 251 -8.95 10.45 -10.28
CA ARG A 251 -9.24 11.88 -10.46
C ARG A 251 -10.66 12.11 -10.92
N VAL A 252 -11.28 13.13 -10.38
CA VAL A 252 -12.54 13.67 -10.86
C VAL A 252 -12.28 15.05 -11.44
N VAL A 253 -12.39 15.15 -12.74
CA VAL A 253 -12.22 16.41 -13.47
C VAL A 253 -13.59 16.97 -13.80
N ARG A 254 -13.84 18.21 -13.42
CA ARG A 254 -15.06 18.93 -13.78
C ARG A 254 -14.83 19.67 -15.08
N LEU A 255 -15.56 19.30 -16.12
CA LEU A 255 -15.54 19.99 -17.41
C LEU A 255 -16.73 20.95 -17.48
N PRO A 256 -16.52 22.15 -18.00
CA PRO A 256 -17.60 23.14 -18.14
C PRO A 256 -18.67 22.70 -19.14
N GLU A 257 -18.28 21.92 -20.14
CA GLU A 257 -19.14 21.43 -21.21
C GLU A 257 -18.84 19.97 -21.54
N ALA A 258 -19.81 19.26 -22.12
CA ALA A 258 -19.61 17.93 -22.64
C ALA A 258 -18.51 17.97 -23.73
N SER A 259 -17.45 17.21 -23.54
CA SER A 259 -16.28 17.25 -24.42
C SER A 259 -15.83 15.83 -24.77
N VAL A 260 -15.29 15.68 -25.98
CA VAL A 260 -14.61 14.44 -26.40
C VAL A 260 -13.12 14.60 -26.09
N LEU A 261 -12.63 13.77 -25.19
CA LEU A 261 -11.23 13.79 -24.77
C LEU A 261 -10.45 12.68 -25.45
N ARG A 262 -9.23 13.00 -25.88
CA ARG A 262 -8.25 12.00 -26.30
C ARG A 262 -7.28 11.77 -25.15
N LEU A 263 -7.23 10.52 -24.65
CA LEU A 263 -6.29 10.13 -23.63
C LEU A 263 -4.96 9.70 -24.25
N THR A 264 -3.88 10.29 -23.75
CA THR A 264 -2.49 9.84 -23.99
C THR A 264 -1.81 9.79 -22.63
N GLY A 265 -0.86 8.88 -22.44
CA GLY A 265 -0.19 8.79 -21.16
C GLY A 265 1.04 7.92 -21.20
N ALA A 266 1.86 8.05 -20.15
CA ALA A 266 2.92 7.13 -19.80
C ALA A 266 2.64 6.58 -18.40
N ALA A 267 2.85 5.28 -18.21
CA ALA A 267 2.73 4.66 -16.90
C ALA A 267 4.11 4.15 -16.47
N ALA A 268 4.52 4.53 -15.26
CA ALA A 268 5.66 3.92 -14.59
C ALA A 268 5.12 2.90 -13.59
N PRO A 269 5.51 1.62 -13.69
CA PRO A 269 5.05 0.63 -12.72
C PRO A 269 5.69 0.89 -11.36
N THR A 270 4.92 0.69 -10.29
CA THR A 270 5.43 0.67 -8.92
C THR A 270 6.15 -0.65 -8.63
N ALA A 271 7.17 -0.60 -7.78
CA ALA A 271 7.79 -1.80 -7.23
C ALA A 271 6.75 -2.65 -6.48
N GLY A 272 6.87 -3.96 -6.59
CA GLY A 272 5.98 -4.92 -5.94
C GLY A 272 5.80 -6.19 -6.77
N ASP A 273 5.09 -7.17 -6.22
CA ASP A 273 4.85 -8.46 -6.86
C ASP A 273 4.14 -8.33 -8.21
N GLY A 274 3.28 -7.32 -8.36
CA GLY A 274 2.62 -7.04 -9.63
C GLY A 274 3.59 -6.68 -10.75
N LEU A 275 4.60 -5.86 -10.45
CA LEU A 275 5.66 -5.51 -11.40
C LEU A 275 6.54 -6.72 -11.72
N ILE A 276 6.88 -7.52 -10.71
CA ILE A 276 7.67 -8.74 -10.91
C ILE A 276 6.92 -9.68 -11.86
N ARG A 277 5.66 -9.98 -11.59
CA ARG A 277 4.82 -10.81 -12.46
C ARG A 277 4.69 -10.25 -13.88
N LEU A 278 4.54 -8.94 -14.04
CA LEU A 278 4.48 -8.30 -15.35
C LEU A 278 5.80 -8.51 -16.11
N VAL A 279 6.94 -8.23 -15.49
CA VAL A 279 8.26 -8.40 -16.11
C VAL A 279 8.51 -9.87 -16.47
N ASP A 280 8.11 -10.79 -15.60
CA ASP A 280 8.23 -12.21 -15.83
C ASP A 280 7.34 -12.69 -16.98
N SER A 281 6.14 -12.15 -17.13
CA SER A 281 5.25 -12.46 -18.26
C SER A 281 5.75 -11.95 -19.62
N LEU A 282 6.59 -10.89 -19.61
CA LEU A 282 7.22 -10.35 -20.82
C LEU A 282 8.52 -11.11 -21.18
N GLY A 283 9.05 -11.87 -20.25
CA GLY A 283 10.20 -12.75 -20.48
C GLY A 283 9.81 -14.00 -21.26
N SER A 284 10.75 -14.60 -21.95
CA SER A 284 10.51 -15.90 -22.59
C SER A 284 10.15 -16.94 -21.54
N ALA A 285 9.05 -17.64 -21.71
CA ALA A 285 8.70 -18.79 -20.92
C ALA A 285 9.80 -19.86 -21.11
N GLY A 286 10.72 -19.96 -20.15
CA GLY A 286 11.71 -21.05 -20.11
C GLY A 286 11.04 -22.32 -19.56
N GLU A 287 11.66 -23.46 -19.79
CA GLU A 287 11.24 -24.77 -19.22
C GLU A 287 11.28 -24.81 -17.68
N LEU A 288 11.80 -23.75 -17.04
CA LEU A 288 12.01 -23.66 -15.59
C LEU A 288 11.26 -22.44 -15.06
N ASP A 289 10.29 -22.72 -14.19
CA ASP A 289 9.60 -21.71 -13.41
C ASP A 289 10.26 -21.53 -12.03
N VAL A 290 10.35 -20.27 -11.57
CA VAL A 290 10.96 -19.94 -10.29
C VAL A 290 10.13 -18.90 -9.57
N ASP A 291 9.83 -19.18 -8.32
CA ASP A 291 9.07 -18.32 -7.42
C ASP A 291 9.79 -18.19 -6.07
N ALA A 292 9.52 -17.13 -5.32
CA ALA A 292 10.07 -16.93 -3.99
C ALA A 292 9.05 -16.26 -3.06
N THR A 293 9.18 -16.54 -1.77
CA THR A 293 8.29 -15.99 -0.74
C THR A 293 8.45 -14.50 -0.50
N SER A 294 9.55 -13.91 -0.94
CA SER A 294 9.78 -12.47 -0.89
C SER A 294 10.87 -12.01 -1.83
N THR A 295 10.83 -10.74 -2.20
CA THR A 295 11.85 -10.06 -3.00
C THR A 295 12.12 -8.69 -2.39
N TRP A 296 13.38 -8.32 -2.24
CA TRP A 296 13.77 -7.06 -1.64
C TRP A 296 13.12 -5.86 -2.33
N GLY A 297 12.35 -5.11 -1.54
CA GLY A 297 11.62 -3.93 -2.00
C GLY A 297 10.64 -4.19 -3.16
N GLY A 298 10.29 -5.44 -3.46
CA GLY A 298 9.46 -5.78 -4.62
C GLY A 298 10.08 -5.37 -5.97
N LEU A 299 11.41 -5.29 -6.05
CA LEU A 299 12.12 -4.81 -7.24
C LEU A 299 12.44 -5.96 -8.22
N PRO A 300 12.11 -5.84 -9.52
CA PRO A 300 12.42 -6.84 -10.53
C PRO A 300 13.90 -7.16 -10.68
N ASN A 301 14.77 -6.22 -10.31
CA ASN A 301 16.23 -6.44 -10.33
C ASN A 301 16.68 -7.50 -9.33
N PHE A 302 15.88 -7.80 -8.33
CA PHE A 302 16.14 -8.80 -7.29
C PHE A 302 15.11 -9.95 -7.33
N SER A 303 14.36 -10.09 -8.41
CA SER A 303 13.34 -11.13 -8.56
C SER A 303 13.95 -12.54 -8.57
N PRO A 304 13.18 -13.60 -8.22
CA PRO A 304 13.63 -14.97 -8.24
C PRO A 304 14.22 -15.43 -9.57
N ARG A 305 13.76 -14.88 -10.68
CA ARG A 305 14.31 -15.18 -12.02
C ARG A 305 15.78 -14.84 -12.18
N ARG A 306 16.35 -13.98 -11.33
CA ARG A 306 17.78 -13.67 -11.31
C ARG A 306 18.65 -14.83 -10.87
N LEU A 307 18.05 -15.86 -10.24
CA LEU A 307 18.75 -17.09 -9.91
C LEU A 307 19.05 -17.95 -11.13
N ILE A 308 18.25 -17.82 -12.19
CA ILE A 308 18.29 -18.71 -13.36
C ILE A 308 18.49 -17.97 -14.68
N ASP A 309 18.74 -16.64 -14.67
CA ASP A 309 18.90 -15.83 -15.88
C ASP A 309 20.27 -16.00 -16.57
N GLY A 310 21.15 -16.82 -16.04
CA GLY A 310 22.48 -17.10 -16.57
C GLY A 310 23.48 -15.96 -16.44
N ARG A 311 23.13 -14.90 -15.70
CA ARG A 311 23.97 -13.70 -15.55
C ARG A 311 24.63 -13.66 -14.16
N PRO A 312 25.93 -13.85 -14.04
CA PRO A 312 26.60 -13.91 -12.73
C PRO A 312 26.62 -12.59 -11.95
N GLY A 313 26.25 -11.48 -12.59
CA GLY A 313 26.16 -10.16 -11.93
C GLY A 313 24.77 -9.82 -11.39
N THR A 314 23.79 -10.70 -11.58
CA THR A 314 22.43 -10.55 -11.05
C THR A 314 22.21 -11.51 -9.89
N SER A 315 21.31 -11.16 -8.97
CA SER A 315 20.95 -12.03 -7.84
C SER A 315 19.52 -11.81 -7.40
N TRP A 316 18.91 -12.86 -6.89
CA TRP A 316 17.76 -12.70 -6.04
C TRP A 316 18.20 -12.26 -4.63
N ILE A 317 17.45 -11.37 -4.04
CA ILE A 317 17.62 -10.94 -2.65
C ILE A 317 16.24 -10.98 -1.99
N SER A 318 16.13 -11.68 -0.88
CA SER A 318 14.91 -11.73 -0.07
C SER A 318 14.67 -10.43 0.66
N ASP A 319 13.41 -10.18 1.04
CA ASP A 319 13.09 -9.07 1.93
C ASP A 319 13.66 -9.34 3.34
N PRO A 320 14.34 -8.36 3.97
CA PRO A 320 14.89 -8.52 5.33
C PRO A 320 13.82 -8.78 6.40
N SER A 321 12.57 -8.45 6.14
CA SER A 321 11.46 -8.73 7.05
C SER A 321 10.99 -10.19 7.00
N ASN A 322 11.38 -10.96 5.98
CA ASN A 322 11.06 -12.36 5.87
C ASN A 322 12.11 -13.22 6.62
N PRO A 323 11.77 -13.80 7.77
CA PRO A 323 12.74 -14.54 8.59
C PRO A 323 13.12 -15.89 7.99
N VAL A 324 12.31 -16.44 7.09
CA VAL A 324 12.56 -17.75 6.46
C VAL A 324 12.24 -17.64 4.97
N PRO A 325 13.11 -16.99 4.19
CA PRO A 325 12.90 -16.90 2.75
C PRO A 325 13.02 -18.25 2.08
N THR A 326 12.15 -18.52 1.12
CA THR A 326 12.19 -19.75 0.33
C THR A 326 12.13 -19.42 -1.16
N VAL A 327 12.71 -20.32 -1.96
CA VAL A 327 12.66 -20.32 -3.43
C VAL A 327 12.11 -21.63 -3.90
N THR A 328 11.10 -21.62 -4.75
CA THR A 328 10.54 -22.80 -5.38
C THR A 328 10.87 -22.83 -6.87
N LEU A 329 11.43 -23.92 -7.32
CA LEU A 329 11.76 -24.19 -8.71
C LEU A 329 10.83 -25.29 -9.23
N ARG A 330 10.22 -25.09 -10.41
CA ARG A 330 9.33 -26.05 -11.07
C ARG A 330 9.73 -26.24 -12.52
N TRP A 331 9.61 -27.47 -13.00
CA TRP A 331 9.82 -27.83 -14.40
C TRP A 331 8.86 -28.94 -14.83
N ASP A 332 8.64 -29.06 -16.15
CA ASP A 332 7.57 -29.91 -16.68
C ASP A 332 7.82 -31.39 -16.47
N GLU A 333 9.07 -31.86 -16.70
CA GLU A 333 9.42 -33.29 -16.62
C GLU A 333 10.33 -33.56 -15.41
N PRO A 334 10.08 -34.64 -14.64
CA PRO A 334 10.95 -35.02 -13.53
C PRO A 334 12.43 -35.14 -13.93
N ARG A 335 13.30 -34.50 -13.16
CA ARG A 335 14.76 -34.55 -13.33
C ARG A 335 15.42 -35.14 -12.09
N THR A 336 16.54 -35.82 -12.28
CA THR A 336 17.35 -36.33 -11.16
C THR A 336 18.39 -35.29 -10.81
N LEU A 337 18.37 -34.84 -9.57
CA LEU A 337 19.27 -33.87 -8.98
C LEU A 337 20.12 -34.55 -7.92
N ASP A 338 21.42 -34.27 -7.88
CA ASP A 338 22.38 -34.78 -6.89
C ASP A 338 23.37 -33.69 -6.43
N GLU A 339 23.32 -32.50 -7.04
CA GLU A 339 24.18 -31.39 -6.73
C GLU A 339 23.40 -30.06 -6.81
N VAL A 340 23.74 -29.14 -5.93
CA VAL A 340 23.33 -27.76 -6.02
C VAL A 340 24.55 -26.82 -6.03
N ARG A 341 24.51 -25.80 -6.87
CA ARG A 341 25.55 -24.76 -6.92
C ARG A 341 24.95 -23.40 -6.67
N LEU A 342 25.33 -22.79 -5.55
CA LEU A 342 24.93 -21.46 -5.19
C LEU A 342 26.08 -20.47 -5.38
N ARG A 343 25.90 -19.51 -6.28
CA ARG A 343 26.87 -18.39 -6.44
C ARG A 343 26.36 -17.19 -5.71
N ALA A 344 27.14 -16.66 -4.78
CA ALA A 344 26.89 -15.35 -4.20
C ALA A 344 27.47 -14.28 -5.12
N THR A 345 26.72 -13.21 -5.32
CA THR A 345 27.23 -12.00 -5.97
C THR A 345 28.00 -11.15 -4.98
N GLY A 346 28.68 -10.07 -5.43
CA GLY A 346 29.35 -9.12 -4.54
C GLY A 346 28.42 -8.21 -3.73
N ALA A 347 27.11 -8.50 -3.68
CA ALA A 347 26.16 -7.79 -2.83
C ALA A 347 26.51 -8.03 -1.35
N PRO A 348 26.28 -7.05 -0.46
CA PRO A 348 26.53 -7.19 0.98
C PRO A 348 25.40 -8.04 1.63
N THR A 349 25.34 -9.32 1.23
CA THR A 349 24.39 -10.31 1.72
C THR A 349 25.15 -11.47 2.36
N GLU A 350 24.55 -12.08 3.35
CA GLU A 350 25.10 -13.31 3.93
C GLU A 350 25.00 -14.46 2.91
N ARG A 351 26.07 -15.26 2.85
CA ARG A 351 26.08 -16.48 2.05
C ARG A 351 25.62 -17.62 2.93
N PRO A 352 24.55 -18.34 2.57
CA PRO A 352 24.16 -19.52 3.32
C PRO A 352 25.23 -20.59 3.21
N SER A 353 25.51 -21.29 4.29
CA SER A 353 26.37 -22.47 4.36
C SER A 353 25.59 -23.78 4.31
N GLU A 354 24.29 -23.70 4.54
CA GLU A 354 23.39 -24.86 4.55
C GLU A 354 22.11 -24.51 3.79
N LEU A 355 21.56 -25.50 3.11
CA LEU A 355 20.28 -25.41 2.42
C LEU A 355 19.42 -26.62 2.84
N ARG A 356 18.11 -26.38 2.94
CA ARG A 356 17.14 -27.45 2.98
C ARG A 356 16.37 -27.49 1.69
N LEU A 357 16.39 -28.66 1.03
CA LEU A 357 15.63 -28.94 -0.18
C LEU A 357 14.42 -29.79 0.19
N GLU A 358 13.23 -29.29 -0.11
CA GLU A 358 11.97 -30.01 0.10
C GLU A 358 11.33 -30.31 -1.25
N SER A 359 10.87 -31.53 -1.45
CA SER A 359 10.21 -31.95 -2.68
C SER A 359 9.19 -33.06 -2.43
N PRO A 360 8.26 -33.29 -3.37
CA PRO A 360 7.34 -34.43 -3.29
C PRO A 360 8.02 -35.79 -3.16
N SER A 361 9.30 -35.91 -3.59
CA SER A 361 10.08 -37.14 -3.54
C SER A 361 10.97 -37.27 -2.29
N GLY A 362 10.85 -36.32 -1.35
CA GLY A 362 11.55 -36.28 -0.06
C GLY A 362 12.49 -35.11 0.10
N ASP A 363 13.00 -34.93 1.32
CA ASP A 363 13.78 -33.77 1.72
C ASP A 363 15.27 -34.07 1.77
N ARG A 364 16.11 -33.05 1.62
CA ARG A 364 17.57 -33.12 1.77
C ARG A 364 18.06 -31.88 2.53
N ASP A 365 18.91 -32.12 3.52
CA ASP A 365 19.73 -31.07 4.10
C ASP A 365 21.10 -31.11 3.39
N VAL A 366 21.55 -29.98 2.90
CA VAL A 366 22.72 -29.84 2.04
C VAL A 366 23.67 -28.82 2.64
N VAL A 367 24.89 -29.26 2.91
CA VAL A 367 25.98 -28.37 3.34
C VAL A 367 26.75 -27.92 2.11
N LEU A 368 26.92 -26.60 1.98
CA LEU A 368 27.69 -26.01 0.89
C LEU A 368 29.15 -25.85 1.26
N ASP A 369 30.02 -26.22 0.35
CA ASP A 369 31.46 -25.98 0.50
C ASP A 369 31.82 -24.48 0.30
N SER A 370 33.09 -24.14 0.44
CA SER A 370 33.60 -22.79 0.26
C SER A 370 33.38 -22.21 -1.15
N SER A 371 33.17 -23.07 -2.14
CA SER A 371 32.84 -22.67 -3.52
C SER A 371 31.33 -22.52 -3.76
N GLY A 372 30.52 -22.90 -2.78
CA GLY A 372 29.05 -22.85 -2.85
C GLY A 372 28.47 -24.09 -3.54
N VAL A 373 29.17 -25.20 -3.54
CA VAL A 373 28.71 -26.49 -4.08
C VAL A 373 28.29 -27.41 -2.94
N GLY A 374 27.13 -28.02 -3.07
CA GLY A 374 26.64 -29.04 -2.15
C GLY A 374 26.17 -30.29 -2.90
N GLU A 375 26.72 -31.44 -2.55
CA GLU A 375 26.31 -32.73 -3.05
C GLU A 375 25.30 -33.39 -2.10
N PHE A 376 24.32 -34.08 -2.65
CA PHE A 376 23.33 -34.79 -1.87
C PHE A 376 22.88 -36.11 -2.54
N ARG A 377 22.25 -36.98 -1.77
CA ARG A 377 21.68 -38.21 -2.32
C ARG A 377 20.65 -37.87 -3.40
N ALA A 378 20.81 -38.42 -4.57
CA ALA A 378 19.98 -38.19 -5.76
C ALA A 378 18.47 -38.13 -5.42
N LEU A 379 17.80 -37.16 -6.02
CA LEU A 379 16.40 -36.85 -5.86
C LEU A 379 15.77 -36.65 -7.23
N THR A 380 14.78 -37.48 -7.59
CA THR A 380 14.06 -37.35 -8.86
C THR A 380 12.73 -36.64 -8.60
N THR A 381 12.59 -35.43 -9.14
CA THR A 381 11.42 -34.56 -8.88
C THR A 381 11.21 -33.59 -10.03
N ASN A 382 10.04 -32.97 -10.10
CA ASN A 382 9.74 -31.86 -10.99
C ASN A 382 9.51 -30.53 -10.22
N GLU A 383 9.64 -30.57 -8.90
CA GLU A 383 9.55 -29.38 -8.04
C GLU A 383 10.53 -29.52 -6.88
N VAL A 384 11.18 -28.40 -6.53
CA VAL A 384 11.99 -28.30 -5.31
C VAL A 384 11.82 -26.94 -4.67
N THR A 385 11.55 -26.94 -3.38
CA THR A 385 11.57 -25.73 -2.56
C THR A 385 12.86 -25.69 -1.75
N ILE A 386 13.59 -24.60 -1.86
CA ILE A 386 14.85 -24.36 -1.18
C ILE A 386 14.59 -23.36 -0.04
N SER A 387 14.89 -23.74 1.17
CA SER A 387 14.92 -22.85 2.34
C SER A 387 16.36 -22.65 2.81
N PHE A 388 16.58 -21.50 3.44
CA PHE A 388 17.87 -21.07 3.94
C PHE A 388 17.80 -21.04 5.46
N PRO A 389 18.19 -22.12 6.16
CA PRO A 389 18.23 -22.14 7.61
C PRO A 389 19.15 -21.00 8.08
N THR A 390 18.65 -20.15 8.96
CA THR A 390 19.44 -19.09 9.54
C THR A 390 20.56 -19.72 10.36
N SER A 391 21.82 -19.46 9.99
CA SER A 391 22.93 -19.62 10.90
C SER A 391 22.70 -18.69 12.09
N VAL A 392 22.52 -19.26 13.26
CA VAL A 392 22.44 -18.57 14.56
C VAL A 392 23.78 -17.92 14.88
#